data_52393df7b7a7b00bac618fed00a4d0bf
#
_entry.id   52393df7b7a7b00bac618fed00a4d0bf
#
_cell.length_a   1.000
_cell.length_b   1.000
_cell.length_c   1.000
_cell.angle_alpha   90.00
_cell.angle_beta   90.00
_cell.angle_gamma   90.00
#
_symmetry.space_group_name_H-M   'P 1'
#
loop_
_entity.id
_entity.type
_entity.pdbx_description
1 polymer ?
#
loop_
_entity_poly.entity_id
_entity_poly.type
_entity_poly.pdbx_seq_one_letter_code
_entity_poly.pdbx_strand_id
1 'polypeptide(L)'
;MASPQGFILYRIWYGSHLAYLGRTKQPLQARIRGHMFNKPMHRAINIHNVTKIEYTTLQTEADMNLYEIYFINLWKPPLNVDDKARDDLTIALPSLEWTEFVPSKWVEWKRQLNSDDMWGWYKTRNDRIFEDDLLNG
;
A
#
# COMPACT_ATOMS: atom_id res chain seq x y z
N MET A 1 -15.49 -15.12 -2.44
CA MET A 1 -15.48 -14.48 -1.13
C MET A 1 -15.67 -12.99 -1.30
N ALA A 2 -16.50 -12.37 -0.46
CA ALA A 2 -16.74 -10.94 -0.56
C ALA A 2 -15.49 -10.15 -0.16
N SER A 3 -15.27 -9.02 -0.82
CA SER A 3 -14.18 -8.12 -0.47
C SER A 3 -14.43 -7.50 0.90
N PRO A 4 -13.39 -7.35 1.75
CA PRO A 4 -13.55 -6.63 3.01
C PRO A 4 -14.05 -5.20 2.80
N GLN A 5 -14.93 -4.75 3.70
CA GLN A 5 -15.54 -3.42 3.67
C GLN A 5 -15.51 -2.82 5.06
N GLY A 6 -15.68 -1.50 5.14
CA GLY A 6 -15.70 -0.76 6.38
C GLY A 6 -14.55 0.22 6.47
N PHE A 7 -14.07 0.46 7.69
CA PHE A 7 -12.93 1.35 7.91
C PHE A 7 -11.66 0.51 7.88
N ILE A 8 -10.97 0.49 6.74
CA ILE A 8 -9.90 -0.45 6.48
C ILE A 8 -8.57 0.25 6.37
N LEU A 9 -7.57 -0.28 7.06
CA LEU A 9 -6.17 -0.05 6.75
C LEU A 9 -5.65 -1.23 5.95
N TYR A 10 -4.81 -0.96 4.96
CA TYR A 10 -4.16 -2.00 4.18
C TYR A 10 -2.70 -1.64 3.96
N ARG A 11 -1.87 -2.66 3.78
CA ARG A 11 -0.45 -2.47 3.53
C ARG A 11 0.01 -3.41 2.43
N ILE A 12 0.94 -2.91 1.62
CA ILE A 12 1.40 -3.59 0.42
C ILE A 12 2.90 -3.82 0.55
N TRP A 13 3.31 -5.06 0.32
CA TRP A 13 4.69 -5.50 0.48
C TRP A 13 5.35 -5.77 -0.86
N TYR A 14 6.61 -5.34 -0.98
CA TYR A 14 7.52 -5.73 -2.06
C TYR A 14 8.57 -6.63 -1.41
N GLY A 15 8.40 -7.97 -1.54
CA GLY A 15 9.24 -8.91 -0.83
C GLY A 15 9.10 -8.75 0.68
N SER A 16 10.20 -8.57 1.38
CA SER A 16 10.21 -8.36 2.83
C SER A 16 10.11 -6.88 3.22
N HIS A 17 9.94 -5.97 2.25
CA HIS A 17 9.91 -4.54 2.51
C HIS A 17 8.49 -4.00 2.38
N LEU A 18 8.05 -3.24 3.38
CA LEU A 18 6.74 -2.60 3.35
C LEU A 18 6.80 -1.40 2.41
N ALA A 19 6.08 -1.48 1.28
CA ALA A 19 6.14 -0.46 0.23
C ALA A 19 5.13 0.67 0.45
N TYR A 20 3.93 0.35 0.94
CA TYR A 20 2.84 1.32 1.02
C TYR A 20 1.86 0.96 2.12
N LEU A 21 1.35 1.97 2.80
CA LEU A 21 0.24 1.84 3.74
C LEU A 21 -0.85 2.84 3.34
N GLY A 22 -2.10 2.39 3.30
CA GLY A 22 -3.21 3.25 2.98
C GLY A 22 -4.45 2.94 3.79
N ARG A 23 -5.47 3.76 3.59
CA ARG A 23 -6.78 3.58 4.21
C ARG A 23 -7.86 3.64 3.14
N THR A 24 -8.99 3.00 3.41
CA THR A 24 -10.13 3.08 2.51
C THR A 24 -11.43 2.83 3.25
N LYS A 25 -12.50 3.46 2.78
CA LYS A 25 -13.88 3.14 3.14
C LYS A 25 -14.60 2.40 2.01
N GLN A 26 -13.92 2.22 0.87
CA GLN A 26 -14.42 1.42 -0.25
C GLN A 26 -14.13 -0.06 0.00
N PRO A 27 -14.82 -0.97 -0.70
CA PRO A 27 -14.40 -2.36 -0.70
C PRO A 27 -12.93 -2.48 -1.07
N LEU A 28 -12.19 -3.30 -0.34
CA LEU A 28 -10.74 -3.35 -0.48
C LEU A 28 -10.30 -3.70 -1.90
N GLN A 29 -10.99 -4.65 -2.55
CA GLN A 29 -10.65 -5.02 -3.92
C GLN A 29 -10.75 -3.84 -4.89
N ALA A 30 -11.78 -3.00 -4.74
CA ALA A 30 -11.93 -1.81 -5.58
C ALA A 30 -10.79 -0.82 -5.36
N ARG A 31 -10.38 -0.62 -4.10
CA ARG A 31 -9.28 0.27 -3.78
C ARG A 31 -7.95 -0.24 -4.32
N ILE A 32 -7.69 -1.53 -4.18
CA ILE A 32 -6.46 -2.15 -4.72
C ILE A 32 -6.45 -2.05 -6.24
N ARG A 33 -7.58 -2.31 -6.88
CA ARG A 33 -7.68 -2.14 -8.33
C ARG A 33 -7.33 -0.71 -8.75
N GLY A 34 -7.81 0.27 -7.99
CA GLY A 34 -7.49 1.67 -8.25
C GLY A 34 -5.99 1.94 -8.23
N HIS A 35 -5.27 1.37 -7.26
CA HIS A 35 -3.82 1.50 -7.22
C HIS A 35 -3.12 0.91 -8.44
N MET A 36 -3.64 -0.22 -8.95
CA MET A 36 -3.01 -0.91 -10.07
C MET A 36 -3.29 -0.25 -11.42
N PHE A 37 -4.49 0.29 -11.60
CA PHE A 37 -4.95 0.80 -12.90
C PHE A 37 -5.03 2.31 -13.02
N ASN A 38 -5.30 3.02 -11.92
CA ASN A 38 -5.30 4.47 -11.91
C ASN A 38 -3.86 4.96 -11.71
N LYS A 39 -3.50 6.03 -12.40
CA LYS A 39 -2.11 6.45 -12.49
C LYS A 39 -1.83 7.84 -11.92
N PRO A 40 -1.96 8.07 -10.60
CA PRO A 40 -1.27 9.21 -10.02
C PRO A 40 0.22 8.87 -10.04
N MET A 41 0.99 9.69 -10.70
CA MET A 41 2.36 9.34 -11.09
C MET A 41 3.25 9.00 -9.90
N HIS A 42 3.08 9.69 -8.78
CA HIS A 42 3.93 9.53 -7.60
C HIS A 42 3.48 8.41 -6.65
N ARG A 43 2.31 7.81 -6.89
CA ARG A 43 1.76 6.76 -6.04
C ARG A 43 1.43 5.48 -6.79
N ALA A 44 1.89 5.38 -8.03
CA ALA A 44 1.64 4.18 -8.83
C ALA A 44 2.35 2.98 -8.22
N ILE A 45 1.60 1.94 -7.96
CA ILE A 45 2.13 0.70 -7.40
C ILE A 45 2.29 -0.30 -8.54
N ASN A 46 3.49 -0.86 -8.66
CA ASN A 46 3.77 -1.84 -9.69
C ASN A 46 3.30 -3.22 -9.23
N ILE A 47 2.25 -3.71 -9.87
CA ILE A 47 1.64 -5.00 -9.54
C ILE A 47 2.65 -6.15 -9.57
N HIS A 48 3.65 -6.06 -10.45
CA HIS A 48 4.65 -7.13 -10.61
C HIS A 48 5.64 -7.19 -9.46
N ASN A 49 5.73 -6.13 -8.66
CA ASN A 49 6.60 -6.10 -7.47
C ASN A 49 5.85 -6.46 -6.18
N VAL A 50 4.53 -6.49 -6.23
CA VAL A 50 3.71 -6.79 -5.04
C VAL A 50 3.80 -8.28 -4.73
N THR A 51 4.22 -8.59 -3.51
CA THR A 51 4.32 -9.97 -3.04
C THR A 51 3.23 -10.34 -2.05
N LYS A 52 2.67 -9.36 -1.33
CA LYS A 52 1.64 -9.62 -0.34
C LYS A 52 0.86 -8.33 -0.08
N ILE A 53 -0.44 -8.48 0.16
CA ILE A 53 -1.31 -7.40 0.62
C ILE A 53 -1.96 -7.87 1.91
N GLU A 54 -1.97 -7.02 2.92
CA GLU A 54 -2.62 -7.31 4.20
C GLU A 54 -3.55 -6.18 4.58
N TYR A 55 -4.57 -6.49 5.37
CA TYR A 55 -5.52 -5.49 5.84
C TYR A 55 -5.92 -5.75 7.28
N THR A 56 -6.47 -4.71 7.90
CA THR A 56 -7.15 -4.80 9.19
C THR A 56 -8.32 -3.82 9.18
N THR A 57 -9.37 -4.15 9.92
CA THR A 57 -10.59 -3.33 9.99
C THR A 57 -10.66 -2.65 11.33
N LEU A 58 -10.89 -1.34 11.33
CA LEU A 58 -11.04 -0.54 12.53
C LEU A 58 -12.54 -0.31 12.79
N GLN A 59 -12.87 0.07 14.03
CA GLN A 59 -14.26 0.24 14.43
C GLN A 59 -14.84 1.59 14.00
N THR A 60 -13.99 2.62 13.92
CA THR A 60 -14.41 3.98 13.59
C THR A 60 -13.49 4.59 12.54
N GLU A 61 -14.01 5.61 11.87
CA GLU A 61 -13.20 6.39 10.93
C GLU A 61 -12.06 7.11 11.65
N ALA A 62 -12.32 7.60 12.86
CA ALA A 62 -11.30 8.28 13.65
C ALA A 62 -10.13 7.34 13.98
N ASP A 63 -10.43 6.11 14.37
CA ASP A 63 -9.40 5.11 14.63
C ASP A 63 -8.60 4.81 13.36
N MET A 64 -9.29 4.64 12.24
CA MET A 64 -8.63 4.39 10.95
C MET A 64 -7.66 5.53 10.60
N ASN A 65 -8.11 6.78 10.73
CA ASN A 65 -7.28 7.94 10.42
C ASN A 65 -6.08 8.04 11.36
N LEU A 66 -6.29 7.79 12.64
CA LEU A 66 -5.23 7.86 13.64
C LEU A 66 -4.15 6.82 13.37
N TYR A 67 -4.56 5.56 13.13
CA TYR A 67 -3.62 4.49 12.85
C TYR A 67 -2.88 4.68 11.53
N GLU A 68 -3.54 5.24 10.51
CA GLU A 68 -2.86 5.52 9.25
C GLU A 68 -1.70 6.49 9.47
N ILE A 69 -1.95 7.61 10.13
CA ILE A 69 -0.91 8.58 10.42
C ILE A 69 0.19 7.95 11.26
N TYR A 70 -0.20 7.20 12.27
CA TYR A 70 0.74 6.53 13.16
C TYR A 70 1.67 5.58 12.41
N PHE A 71 1.12 4.68 11.60
CA PHE A 71 1.93 3.68 10.91
C PHE A 71 2.77 4.28 9.79
N ILE A 72 2.26 5.29 9.07
CA ILE A 72 3.06 5.96 8.05
C ILE A 72 4.31 6.58 8.68
N ASN A 73 4.16 7.20 9.84
CA ASN A 73 5.30 7.80 10.53
C ASN A 73 6.18 6.80 11.25
N LEU A 74 5.61 5.69 11.71
CA LEU A 74 6.39 4.62 12.36
C LEU A 74 7.23 3.84 11.36
N TRP A 75 6.63 3.44 10.23
CA TRP A 75 7.26 2.56 9.26
C TRP A 75 7.86 3.30 8.07
N LYS A 76 7.39 4.51 7.78
CA LYS A 76 7.85 5.36 6.67
C LYS A 76 7.95 4.59 5.34
N PRO A 77 6.84 3.99 4.86
CA PRO A 77 6.90 3.22 3.63
C PRO A 77 7.32 4.11 2.46
N PRO A 78 8.20 3.64 1.56
CA PRO A 78 8.78 4.51 0.54
C PRO A 78 7.79 5.11 -0.45
N LEU A 79 6.67 4.44 -0.72
CA LEU A 79 5.67 4.95 -1.65
C LEU A 79 4.69 5.95 -1.01
N ASN A 80 4.77 6.17 0.30
CA ASN A 80 4.01 7.20 1.01
C ASN A 80 4.83 8.50 1.11
N VAL A 81 5.25 9.03 -0.02
CA VAL A 81 6.27 10.11 -0.03
C VAL A 81 5.78 11.41 0.57
N ASP A 82 4.48 11.71 0.48
CA ASP A 82 3.95 13.01 0.91
C ASP A 82 3.43 13.02 2.34
N ASP A 83 3.35 11.86 2.99
CA ASP A 83 2.65 11.69 4.25
C ASP A 83 3.58 11.44 5.43
N LYS A 84 4.91 11.52 5.22
CA LYS A 84 5.88 11.16 6.25
C LYS A 84 6.46 12.39 6.92
N ALA A 85 6.44 12.38 8.25
CA ALA A 85 7.24 13.33 9.02
C ALA A 85 8.67 12.82 9.12
N ARG A 86 9.60 13.73 9.42
CA ARG A 86 11.01 13.37 9.56
C ARG A 86 11.35 12.87 10.95
N ASP A 87 10.57 13.31 11.94
CA ASP A 87 10.82 12.99 13.33
C ASP A 87 10.36 11.59 13.68
N ASP A 88 10.96 11.03 14.71
CA ASP A 88 10.52 9.76 15.27
C ASP A 88 9.30 9.97 16.16
N LEU A 89 8.45 8.95 16.22
CA LEU A 89 7.26 8.98 17.07
C LEU A 89 7.66 8.80 18.53
N THR A 90 6.94 9.55 19.40
CA THR A 90 7.13 9.45 20.85
C THR A 90 6.00 8.66 21.53
N ILE A 91 4.99 8.27 20.77
CA ILE A 91 3.84 7.51 21.31
C ILE A 91 3.86 6.08 20.75
N ALA A 92 3.18 5.20 21.44
CA ALA A 92 2.97 3.83 20.96
C ALA A 92 1.48 3.49 21.06
N LEU A 93 0.88 3.09 19.94
CA LEU A 93 -0.50 2.61 19.91
C LEU A 93 -0.52 1.09 20.02
N PRO A 94 -1.65 0.52 20.47
CA PRO A 94 -1.79 -0.94 20.49
C PRO A 94 -1.55 -1.56 19.11
N SER A 95 -0.91 -2.72 19.08
CA SER A 95 -0.70 -3.45 17.83
C SER A 95 -2.02 -3.96 17.26
N LEU A 96 -2.05 -4.11 15.93
CA LEU A 96 -3.22 -4.62 15.22
C LEU A 96 -2.90 -5.97 14.60
N GLU A 97 -3.92 -6.79 14.42
CA GLU A 97 -3.79 -8.05 13.72
C GLU A 97 -4.07 -7.82 12.22
N TRP A 98 -3.22 -8.38 11.36
CA TRP A 98 -3.31 -8.21 9.93
C TRP A 98 -3.70 -9.52 9.26
N THR A 99 -4.57 -9.42 8.26
CA THR A 99 -5.04 -10.57 7.49
C THR A 99 -4.58 -10.41 6.04
N GLU A 100 -4.04 -11.48 5.47
CA GLU A 100 -3.64 -11.44 4.07
C GLU A 100 -4.86 -11.36 3.15
N PHE A 101 -4.77 -10.55 2.10
CA PHE A 101 -5.81 -10.38 1.12
C PHE A 101 -5.25 -10.62 -0.28
N VAL A 102 -5.88 -11.54 -1.02
CA VAL A 102 -5.55 -11.78 -2.43
C VAL A 102 -6.78 -11.42 -3.24
N PRO A 103 -6.73 -10.34 -4.04
CA PRO A 103 -7.86 -9.98 -4.90
C PRO A 103 -8.23 -11.14 -5.83
N SER A 104 -9.53 -11.38 -6.00
CA SER A 104 -10.00 -12.50 -6.82
C SER A 104 -9.57 -12.41 -8.28
N LYS A 105 -9.28 -11.20 -8.75
CA LYS A 105 -8.87 -10.95 -10.14
C LYS A 105 -7.38 -10.65 -10.28
N TRP A 106 -6.59 -11.02 -9.28
CA TRP A 106 -5.17 -10.66 -9.23
C TRP A 106 -4.39 -11.16 -10.44
N VAL A 107 -4.58 -12.42 -10.80
CA VAL A 107 -3.89 -13.05 -11.94
C VAL A 107 -4.29 -12.35 -13.25
N GLU A 108 -5.58 -12.05 -13.40
CA GLU A 108 -6.09 -11.35 -14.58
C GLU A 108 -5.50 -9.95 -14.66
N TRP A 109 -5.46 -9.23 -13.56
CA TRP A 109 -4.87 -7.88 -13.53
C TRP A 109 -3.39 -7.91 -13.91
N LYS A 110 -2.63 -8.87 -13.40
CA LYS A 110 -1.21 -8.99 -13.73
C LYS A 110 -1.02 -9.24 -15.22
N ARG A 111 -1.91 -10.03 -15.82
CA ARG A 111 -1.84 -10.30 -17.26
C ARG A 111 -2.15 -9.04 -18.07
N GLN A 112 -3.18 -8.29 -17.67
CA GLN A 112 -3.57 -7.07 -18.36
C GLN A 112 -2.48 -5.99 -18.27
N LEU A 113 -1.75 -5.94 -17.18
CA LEU A 113 -0.73 -4.93 -16.92
C LEU A 113 0.68 -5.40 -17.27
N ASN A 114 0.79 -6.42 -18.11
CA ASN A 114 2.06 -6.99 -18.51
C ASN A 114 2.61 -6.34 -19.79
N SER A 115 2.18 -5.12 -20.10
CA SER A 115 2.66 -4.39 -21.26
C SER A 115 3.77 -3.42 -20.83
N ASP A 116 4.98 -3.65 -21.31
CA ASP A 116 6.13 -2.79 -21.01
C ASP A 116 5.88 -1.36 -21.49
N ASP A 117 5.22 -1.20 -22.63
CA ASP A 117 4.93 0.11 -23.20
C ASP A 117 4.07 0.97 -22.26
N MET A 118 3.15 0.34 -21.55
CA MET A 118 2.24 1.04 -20.67
C MET A 118 2.84 1.30 -19.28
N TRP A 119 3.70 0.40 -18.80
CA TRP A 119 4.14 0.41 -17.41
C TRP A 119 5.62 0.67 -17.20
N GLY A 120 6.42 0.74 -18.27
CA GLY A 120 7.87 0.89 -18.15
C GLY A 120 8.28 2.06 -17.28
N TRP A 121 7.69 3.23 -17.52
CA TRP A 121 8.03 4.43 -16.75
C TRP A 121 7.67 4.29 -15.26
N TYR A 122 6.46 3.80 -14.97
CA TYR A 122 6.00 3.63 -13.59
C TYR A 122 6.84 2.61 -12.85
N LYS A 123 7.15 1.52 -13.51
CA LYS A 123 8.00 0.48 -12.96
C LYS A 123 9.36 1.05 -12.56
N THR A 124 10.01 1.75 -13.47
CA THR A 124 11.31 2.35 -13.22
C THR A 124 11.27 3.33 -12.06
N ARG A 125 10.25 4.17 -12.00
CA ARG A 125 10.09 5.15 -10.92
C ARG A 125 9.91 4.47 -9.57
N ASN A 126 9.01 3.50 -9.48
CA ASN A 126 8.74 2.80 -8.23
C ASN A 126 9.96 2.02 -7.76
N ASP A 127 10.64 1.35 -8.66
CA ASP A 127 11.84 0.60 -8.34
C ASP A 127 12.93 1.54 -7.81
N ARG A 128 13.08 2.71 -8.43
CA ARG A 128 14.06 3.69 -8.01
C ARG A 128 13.78 4.21 -6.60
N ILE A 129 12.53 4.57 -6.32
CA ILE A 129 12.14 5.06 -5.00
C ILE A 129 12.43 4.00 -3.94
N PHE A 130 12.11 2.75 -4.25
CA PHE A 130 12.31 1.63 -3.34
C PHE A 130 13.79 1.36 -3.10
N GLU A 131 14.59 1.41 -4.16
CA GLU A 131 16.05 1.23 -4.06
C GLU A 131 16.68 2.32 -3.20
N ASP A 132 16.29 3.58 -3.39
CA ASP A 132 16.79 4.70 -2.60
C ASP A 132 16.49 4.49 -1.12
N ASP A 133 15.30 4.01 -0.80
CA ASP A 133 14.91 3.71 0.59
C ASP A 133 15.79 2.60 1.18
N LEU A 134 16.07 1.57 0.39
CA LEU A 134 16.92 0.46 0.83
C LEU A 134 18.36 0.90 1.05
N LEU A 135 18.87 1.78 0.20
CA LEU A 135 20.26 2.26 0.30
C LEU A 135 20.43 3.24 1.47
N ASN A 136 19.40 3.99 1.81
CA ASN A 136 19.46 5.03 2.84
C ASN A 136 18.88 4.56 4.17
N GLY A 137 18.24 3.42 4.17
CA GLY A 137 17.66 2.85 5.37
C GLY A 137 18.63 1.93 6.10
#